data_e5f2f71b2a9077226f2449e8637ddc89
#
_entry.id   e5f2f71b2a9077226f2449e8637ddc89
#
_cell.length_a   1.000
_cell.length_b   1.000
_cell.length_c   1.000
_cell.angle_alpha   90.00
_cell.angle_beta   90.00
_cell.angle_gamma   90.00
#
_symmetry.space_group_name_H-M   'P 1'
#
loop_
_entity.id
_entity.type
_entity.pdbx_description
1 polymer ?
#
loop_
_entity_poly.entity_id
_entity_poly.type
_entity_poly.pdbx_seq_one_letter_code
_entity_poly.pdbx_strand_id
1 'polypeptide(L)'
;LLQYEDGTKAYIIAPEGLTDGMKVVSGEGADVKVGNALFIKDIPVGTLIHNLEIHPGKGGQLVRSAGESAQLMAKENGYGQVRLPSGEVRLVALNCKATIGSVGNQQHENISIGKAGRKRHMGWRPTVRGVVMNPNDHPHGGGEGKSPIGRPAPVTPWGKPALGLRTRKSKNRTNK
;
A
#
# COMPACT_ATOMS: atom_id res chain seq x y z
N LEU A 1 7.91 -4.98 18.09
CA LEU A 1 9.20 -4.56 18.62
C LEU A 1 10.18 -5.73 18.50
N LEU A 2 11.38 -5.47 17.94
CA LEU A 2 12.50 -6.40 17.91
C LEU A 2 13.60 -5.90 18.83
N GLN A 3 14.35 -6.84 19.39
CA GLN A 3 15.63 -6.60 20.07
C GLN A 3 16.72 -7.34 19.31
N TYR A 4 17.74 -6.61 18.85
CA TYR A 4 18.93 -7.17 18.22
C TYR A 4 19.87 -7.76 19.28
N GLU A 5 20.83 -8.57 18.84
CA GLU A 5 21.83 -9.19 19.72
C GLU A 5 22.74 -8.16 20.42
N ASP A 6 22.94 -6.99 19.81
CA ASP A 6 23.66 -5.84 20.38
C ASP A 6 22.83 -5.04 21.41
N GLY A 7 21.59 -5.44 21.68
CA GLY A 7 20.65 -4.78 22.59
C GLY A 7 19.87 -3.62 21.97
N THR A 8 20.15 -3.23 20.72
CA THR A 8 19.37 -2.20 20.02
C THR A 8 17.94 -2.67 19.76
N LYS A 9 17.01 -1.73 19.69
CA LYS A 9 15.58 -2.03 19.47
C LYS A 9 15.08 -1.37 18.19
N ALA A 10 14.27 -2.09 17.42
CA ALA A 10 13.62 -1.56 16.21
C ALA A 10 12.20 -2.09 16.09
N TYR A 11 11.41 -1.40 15.27
CA TYR A 11 10.06 -1.84 14.89
C TYR A 11 10.06 -2.43 13.50
N ILE A 12 9.29 -3.48 13.31
CA ILE A 12 8.96 -4.04 12.00
C ILE A 12 7.45 -4.06 11.80
N ILE A 13 7.02 -4.22 10.54
CA ILE A 13 5.65 -4.60 10.24
C ILE A 13 5.52 -6.08 10.61
N ALA A 14 4.63 -6.40 11.56
CA ALA A 14 4.42 -7.78 11.99
C ALA A 14 3.70 -8.57 10.89
N PRO A 15 4.29 -9.67 10.39
CA PRO A 15 3.59 -10.58 9.51
C PRO A 15 2.53 -11.40 10.27
N GLU A 16 1.61 -11.95 9.53
CA GLU A 16 0.63 -12.91 10.08
C GLU A 16 1.36 -14.14 10.62
N GLY A 17 0.95 -14.59 11.81
CA GLY A 17 1.53 -15.76 12.46
C GLY A 17 2.84 -15.51 13.20
N LEU A 18 3.34 -14.27 13.28
CA LEU A 18 4.48 -13.94 14.12
C LEU A 18 4.05 -13.86 15.59
N THR A 19 4.74 -14.62 16.45
CA THR A 19 4.50 -14.64 17.89
C THR A 19 5.71 -14.12 18.68
N ASP A 20 5.48 -13.73 19.93
CA ASP A 20 6.53 -13.26 20.81
C ASP A 20 7.61 -14.32 21.02
N GLY A 21 8.87 -13.90 21.02
CA GLY A 21 10.02 -14.78 21.17
C GLY A 21 10.54 -15.42 19.87
N MET A 22 9.83 -15.26 18.73
CA MET A 22 10.35 -15.73 17.45
C MET A 22 11.56 -14.89 16.99
N LYS A 23 12.56 -15.58 16.47
CA LYS A 23 13.72 -14.93 15.82
C LYS A 23 13.40 -14.65 14.36
N VAL A 24 13.71 -13.43 13.92
CA VAL A 24 13.62 -13.01 12.51
C VAL A 24 14.99 -12.58 12.03
N VAL A 25 15.31 -12.90 10.78
CA VAL A 25 16.60 -12.63 10.17
C VAL A 25 16.39 -11.75 8.91
N SER A 26 17.32 -10.82 8.69
CA SER A 26 17.31 -9.97 7.51
C SER A 26 18.66 -10.01 6.82
N GLY A 27 18.68 -10.33 5.54
CA GLY A 27 19.88 -10.28 4.72
C GLY A 27 20.14 -11.54 3.91
N GLU A 28 21.39 -11.70 3.47
CA GLU A 28 21.83 -12.86 2.71
C GLU A 28 21.88 -14.10 3.62
N GLY A 29 21.47 -15.26 3.07
CA GLY A 29 21.47 -16.52 3.79
C GLY A 29 20.34 -16.70 4.80
N ALA A 30 19.38 -15.78 4.88
CA ALA A 30 18.20 -15.98 5.71
C ALA A 30 17.32 -17.09 5.10
N ASP A 31 16.76 -17.95 5.98
CA ASP A 31 15.79 -18.96 5.58
C ASP A 31 14.50 -18.34 5.05
N VAL A 32 13.82 -19.05 4.15
CA VAL A 32 12.48 -18.67 3.64
C VAL A 32 11.43 -18.99 4.71
N LYS A 33 11.41 -18.22 5.79
CA LYS A 33 10.44 -18.31 6.89
C LYS A 33 9.65 -17.03 7.05
N VAL A 34 8.41 -17.13 7.49
CA VAL A 34 7.55 -15.94 7.73
C VAL A 34 8.24 -14.98 8.69
N GLY A 35 8.30 -13.71 8.29
CA GLY A 35 8.96 -12.64 9.06
C GLY A 35 10.40 -12.35 8.64
N ASN A 36 11.06 -13.27 7.96
CA ASN A 36 12.42 -13.03 7.46
C ASN A 36 12.40 -12.12 6.23
N ALA A 37 13.38 -11.22 6.15
CA ALA A 37 13.55 -10.30 5.03
C ALA A 37 14.73 -10.72 4.16
N LEU A 38 14.44 -11.07 2.90
CA LEU A 38 15.42 -11.55 1.93
C LEU A 38 15.49 -10.63 0.70
N PHE A 39 16.58 -10.73 -0.05
CA PHE A 39 16.60 -10.19 -1.40
C PHE A 39 15.68 -10.98 -2.33
N ILE A 40 15.06 -10.31 -3.30
CA ILE A 40 14.16 -10.98 -4.26
C ILE A 40 14.89 -12.11 -5.00
N LYS A 41 16.19 -11.97 -5.25
CA LYS A 41 17.02 -13.04 -5.86
C LYS A 41 16.93 -14.37 -5.10
N ASP A 42 16.83 -14.31 -3.76
CA ASP A 42 16.89 -15.47 -2.86
C ASP A 42 15.50 -16.04 -2.52
N ILE A 43 14.42 -15.31 -2.83
CA ILE A 43 13.04 -15.74 -2.55
C ILE A 43 12.55 -16.69 -3.66
N PRO A 44 12.03 -17.89 -3.34
CA PRO A 44 11.44 -18.78 -4.34
C PRO A 44 10.26 -18.16 -5.08
N VAL A 45 10.10 -18.51 -6.36
CA VAL A 45 8.93 -18.10 -7.15
C VAL A 45 7.66 -18.73 -6.55
N GLY A 46 6.57 -17.98 -6.58
CA GLY A 46 5.29 -18.37 -5.97
C GLY A 46 5.12 -17.94 -4.52
N THR A 47 6.19 -17.51 -3.84
CA THR A 47 6.14 -17.09 -2.44
C THR A 47 5.34 -15.80 -2.25
N LEU A 48 4.54 -15.75 -1.17
CA LEU A 48 3.87 -14.53 -0.71
C LEU A 48 4.88 -13.67 0.05
N ILE A 49 4.89 -12.39 -0.29
CA ILE A 49 5.80 -11.40 0.27
C ILE A 49 5.08 -10.11 0.63
N HIS A 50 5.64 -9.34 1.54
CA HIS A 50 5.17 -8.02 1.91
C HIS A 50 6.33 -7.07 2.17
N ASN A 51 6.06 -5.82 2.52
CA ASN A 51 7.07 -4.80 2.81
C ASN A 51 8.17 -4.71 1.75
N LEU A 52 7.74 -4.64 0.48
CA LEU A 52 8.60 -4.71 -0.70
C LEU A 52 9.31 -3.38 -0.96
N GLU A 53 10.62 -3.44 -1.19
CA GLU A 53 11.40 -2.30 -1.70
C GLU A 53 11.13 -2.06 -3.19
N ILE A 54 11.16 -0.80 -3.59
CA ILE A 54 11.12 -0.38 -5.02
C ILE A 54 12.55 -0.11 -5.51
N HIS A 55 13.38 0.47 -4.65
CA HIS A 55 14.78 0.77 -4.92
C HIS A 55 15.64 0.11 -3.85
N PRO A 56 16.75 -0.54 -4.23
CA PRO A 56 17.61 -1.22 -3.27
C PRO A 56 18.09 -0.29 -2.16
N GLY A 57 18.01 -0.74 -0.91
CA GLY A 57 18.48 -0.02 0.27
C GLY A 57 17.60 1.16 0.73
N LYS A 58 16.50 1.46 0.05
CA LYS A 58 15.60 2.56 0.43
C LYS A 58 14.58 2.16 1.51
N GLY A 59 14.46 0.88 1.79
CA GLY A 59 13.45 0.33 2.69
C GLY A 59 12.13 0.00 2.00
N GLY A 60 11.30 -0.79 2.65
CA GLY A 60 10.03 -1.25 2.10
C GLY A 60 9.02 -0.12 1.89
N GLN A 61 8.42 -0.07 0.72
CA GLN A 61 7.48 0.98 0.30
C GLN A 61 6.13 0.43 -0.18
N LEU A 62 6.08 -0.80 -0.70
CA LEU A 62 4.87 -1.43 -1.21
C LEU A 62 4.41 -2.57 -0.29
N VAL A 63 3.11 -2.91 -0.36
CA VAL A 63 2.49 -4.03 0.35
C VAL A 63 2.75 -3.95 1.86
N ARG A 64 2.26 -2.88 2.48
CA ARG A 64 2.48 -2.59 3.90
C ARG A 64 1.19 -2.46 4.70
N SER A 65 0.06 -2.41 4.03
CA SER A 65 -1.26 -2.31 4.67
C SER A 65 -1.64 -3.63 5.35
N ALA A 66 -2.45 -3.53 6.39
CA ALA A 66 -2.92 -4.69 7.15
C ALA A 66 -3.57 -5.75 6.25
N GLY A 67 -3.21 -7.00 6.43
CA GLY A 67 -3.75 -8.14 5.66
C GLY A 67 -3.22 -8.30 4.23
N GLU A 68 -2.45 -7.34 3.73
CA GLU A 68 -2.00 -7.34 2.34
C GLU A 68 -0.81 -8.28 2.10
N SER A 69 -0.77 -8.84 0.89
CA SER A 69 0.37 -9.62 0.39
C SER A 69 0.55 -9.42 -1.10
N ALA A 70 1.75 -9.62 -1.59
CA ALA A 70 2.10 -9.69 -3.01
C ALA A 70 2.68 -11.08 -3.30
N GLN A 71 2.70 -11.48 -4.56
CA GLN A 71 3.27 -12.76 -4.97
C GLN A 71 4.40 -12.57 -5.97
N LEU A 72 5.52 -13.22 -5.74
CA LEU A 72 6.62 -13.28 -6.69
C LEU A 72 6.28 -14.31 -7.78
N MET A 73 6.05 -13.84 -9.02
CA MET A 73 5.57 -14.66 -10.13
C MET A 73 6.70 -15.28 -10.94
N ALA A 74 7.75 -14.52 -11.20
CA ALA A 74 8.90 -14.95 -12.01
C ALA A 74 10.12 -14.09 -11.70
N LYS A 75 11.30 -14.57 -12.15
CA LYS A 75 12.56 -13.83 -12.10
C LYS A 75 13.22 -13.91 -13.47
N GLU A 76 13.43 -12.77 -14.12
CA GLU A 76 13.98 -12.68 -15.45
C GLU A 76 14.81 -11.41 -15.62
N ASN A 77 15.88 -11.47 -16.39
CA ASN A 77 16.68 -10.31 -16.80
C ASN A 77 17.09 -9.36 -15.66
N GLY A 78 17.42 -9.89 -14.47
CA GLY A 78 17.80 -9.07 -13.31
C GLY A 78 16.64 -8.45 -12.54
N TYR A 79 15.38 -8.80 -12.89
CA TYR A 79 14.17 -8.33 -12.23
C TYR A 79 13.27 -9.48 -11.76
N GLY A 80 12.57 -9.25 -10.67
CA GLY A 80 11.46 -10.07 -10.21
C GLY A 80 10.13 -9.49 -10.70
N GLN A 81 9.27 -10.32 -11.25
CA GLN A 81 7.89 -9.99 -11.57
C GLN A 81 7.04 -10.21 -10.34
N VAL A 82 6.51 -9.13 -9.76
CA VAL A 82 5.72 -9.18 -8.53
C VAL A 82 4.29 -8.74 -8.83
N ARG A 83 3.34 -9.61 -8.52
CA ARG A 83 1.91 -9.32 -8.57
C ARG A 83 1.50 -8.64 -7.27
N LEU A 84 1.11 -7.38 -7.37
CA LEU A 84 0.65 -6.56 -6.25
C LEU A 84 -0.81 -6.86 -5.87
N PRO A 85 -1.27 -6.44 -4.67
CA PRO A 85 -2.67 -6.59 -4.25
C PRO A 85 -3.68 -5.95 -5.21
N SER A 86 -3.29 -4.88 -5.91
CA SER A 86 -4.09 -4.24 -6.95
C SER A 86 -4.29 -5.09 -8.22
N GLY A 87 -3.63 -6.25 -8.33
CA GLY A 87 -3.59 -7.09 -9.52
C GLY A 87 -2.52 -6.69 -10.54
N GLU A 88 -1.88 -5.53 -10.37
CA GLU A 88 -0.80 -5.08 -11.25
C GLU A 88 0.45 -5.93 -11.08
N VAL A 89 1.06 -6.35 -12.19
CA VAL A 89 2.39 -6.97 -12.18
C VAL A 89 3.44 -5.90 -12.40
N ARG A 90 4.39 -5.81 -11.46
CA ARG A 90 5.51 -4.86 -11.54
C ARG A 90 6.85 -5.56 -11.59
N LEU A 91 7.78 -4.95 -12.31
CA LEU A 91 9.18 -5.35 -12.31
C LEU A 91 9.91 -4.65 -11.17
N VAL A 92 10.57 -5.44 -10.33
CA VAL A 92 11.36 -4.97 -9.19
C VAL A 92 12.76 -5.58 -9.30
N ALA A 93 13.80 -4.80 -9.08
CA ALA A 93 15.18 -5.28 -9.17
C ALA A 93 15.44 -6.43 -8.18
N LEU A 94 16.20 -7.44 -8.58
CA LEU A 94 16.51 -8.61 -7.73
C LEU A 94 17.25 -8.27 -6.45
N ASN A 95 17.95 -7.13 -6.40
CA ASN A 95 18.66 -6.62 -5.22
C ASN A 95 17.74 -5.87 -4.22
N CYS A 96 16.46 -5.71 -4.53
CA CYS A 96 15.48 -5.20 -3.58
C CYS A 96 15.16 -6.26 -2.54
N LYS A 97 14.86 -5.82 -1.31
CA LYS A 97 14.41 -6.69 -0.23
C LYS A 97 12.89 -6.79 -0.16
N ALA A 98 12.42 -7.92 0.31
CA ALA A 98 11.03 -8.14 0.68
C ALA A 98 10.97 -9.06 1.90
N THR A 99 9.89 -8.98 2.66
CA THR A 99 9.65 -9.85 3.83
C THR A 99 8.70 -10.98 3.44
N ILE A 100 8.98 -12.18 3.90
CA ILE A 100 8.19 -13.38 3.61
C ILE A 100 6.87 -13.37 4.39
N GLY A 101 5.78 -13.74 3.73
CA GLY A 101 4.44 -13.85 4.30
C GLY A 101 3.54 -12.68 3.97
N SER A 102 2.38 -12.60 4.62
CA SER A 102 1.41 -11.50 4.54
C SER A 102 1.52 -10.59 5.76
N VAL A 103 1.08 -9.35 5.63
CA VAL A 103 0.98 -8.42 6.76
C VAL A 103 -0.10 -8.92 7.73
N GLY A 104 0.17 -8.84 9.02
CA GLY A 104 -0.80 -9.18 10.05
C GLY A 104 -1.98 -8.22 10.15
N ASN A 105 -2.84 -8.43 11.17
CA ASN A 105 -4.04 -7.63 11.43
C ASN A 105 -5.04 -7.64 10.25
N GLN A 106 -5.27 -8.80 9.66
CA GLN A 106 -6.10 -9.00 8.47
C GLN A 106 -7.54 -8.49 8.63
N GLN A 107 -8.07 -8.48 9.83
CA GLN A 107 -9.43 -8.04 10.11
C GLN A 107 -9.57 -6.52 10.28
N HIS A 108 -8.51 -5.76 10.04
CA HIS A 108 -8.52 -4.31 10.20
C HIS A 108 -9.59 -3.63 9.32
N GLU A 109 -9.80 -4.10 8.10
CA GLU A 109 -10.81 -3.54 7.18
C GLU A 109 -12.26 -3.77 7.65
N ASN A 110 -12.49 -4.81 8.48
CA ASN A 110 -13.81 -5.14 9.00
C ASN A 110 -14.22 -4.28 10.20
N ILE A 111 -13.35 -3.42 10.70
CA ILE A 111 -13.59 -2.60 11.87
C ILE A 111 -14.50 -1.43 11.51
N SER A 112 -15.66 -1.36 12.18
CA SER A 112 -16.52 -0.17 12.11
C SER A 112 -15.95 0.93 13.02
N ILE A 113 -15.73 2.11 12.46
CA ILE A 113 -15.25 3.27 13.23
C ILE A 113 -16.30 3.76 14.23
N GLY A 114 -17.60 3.58 13.91
CA GLY A 114 -18.74 3.85 14.76
C GLY A 114 -19.13 5.33 14.84
N LYS A 115 -18.20 6.24 15.07
CA LYS A 115 -18.50 7.67 15.23
C LYS A 115 -17.49 8.60 14.52
N ALA A 116 -17.98 9.78 14.14
CA ALA A 116 -17.16 10.79 13.46
C ALA A 116 -15.96 11.25 14.30
N GLY A 117 -16.12 11.34 15.63
CA GLY A 117 -15.04 11.74 16.55
C GLY A 117 -13.85 10.80 16.49
N ARG A 118 -14.06 9.47 16.37
CA ARG A 118 -12.97 8.52 16.22
C ARG A 118 -12.20 8.74 14.91
N LYS A 119 -12.91 9.05 13.81
CA LYS A 119 -12.29 9.39 12.54
C LYS A 119 -11.46 10.68 12.65
N ARG A 120 -11.94 11.68 13.42
CA ARG A 120 -11.17 12.90 13.71
C ARG A 120 -9.89 12.62 14.49
N HIS A 121 -9.92 11.73 15.48
CA HIS A 121 -8.72 11.32 16.22
C HIS A 121 -7.69 10.57 15.36
N MET A 122 -8.11 9.96 14.25
CA MET A 122 -7.23 9.36 13.24
C MET A 122 -6.59 10.40 12.29
N GLY A 123 -6.82 11.69 12.50
CA GLY A 123 -6.28 12.78 11.68
C GLY A 123 -7.14 13.14 10.46
N TRP A 124 -8.28 12.51 10.25
CA TRP A 124 -9.17 12.82 9.12
C TRP A 124 -10.06 14.03 9.42
N ARG A 125 -9.99 15.04 8.57
CA ARG A 125 -10.96 16.15 8.61
C ARG A 125 -12.27 15.77 7.92
N PRO A 126 -13.40 16.38 8.31
CA PRO A 126 -14.66 16.23 7.58
C PRO A 126 -14.50 16.65 6.12
N THR A 127 -15.12 15.89 5.23
CA THR A 127 -15.14 16.20 3.79
C THR A 127 -16.45 16.89 3.44
N VAL A 128 -16.37 18.06 2.82
CA VAL A 128 -17.52 18.82 2.32
C VAL A 128 -17.69 18.52 0.82
N ARG A 129 -18.89 18.15 0.41
CA ARG A 129 -19.21 17.92 -1.00
C ARG A 129 -19.29 19.24 -1.77
N GLY A 130 -18.80 19.29 -3.00
CA GLY A 130 -18.86 20.49 -3.83
C GLY A 130 -20.28 21.01 -4.09
N VAL A 131 -21.27 20.10 -4.13
CA VAL A 131 -22.68 20.42 -4.34
C VAL A 131 -23.30 21.29 -3.23
N VAL A 132 -22.74 21.28 -2.03
CA VAL A 132 -23.23 22.11 -0.89
C VAL A 132 -22.45 23.41 -0.72
N MET A 133 -21.54 23.69 -1.63
CA MET A 133 -20.77 24.93 -1.64
C MET A 133 -21.45 25.99 -2.51
N ASN A 134 -20.95 27.22 -2.43
CA ASN A 134 -21.38 28.31 -3.31
C ASN A 134 -20.79 28.16 -4.72
N PRO A 135 -21.39 28.83 -5.74
CA PRO A 135 -20.88 28.75 -7.11
C PRO A 135 -19.44 29.24 -7.30
N ASN A 136 -18.98 30.15 -6.45
CA ASN A 136 -17.61 30.65 -6.45
C ASN A 136 -16.59 29.67 -5.84
N ASP A 137 -17.05 28.73 -5.02
CA ASP A 137 -16.16 27.79 -4.30
C ASP A 137 -15.98 26.47 -5.06
N HIS A 138 -17.00 26.06 -5.82
CA HIS A 138 -16.96 24.79 -6.56
C HIS A 138 -17.83 24.84 -7.81
N PRO A 139 -17.41 24.20 -8.93
CA PRO A 139 -18.21 24.08 -10.15
C PRO A 139 -19.57 23.39 -9.99
N HIS A 140 -19.77 22.61 -8.89
CA HIS A 140 -21.04 21.98 -8.53
C HIS A 140 -21.88 22.83 -7.58
N GLY A 141 -21.38 23.99 -7.17
CA GLY A 141 -22.03 24.86 -6.19
C GLY A 141 -23.23 25.61 -6.77
N GLY A 142 -24.07 26.09 -5.88
CA GLY A 142 -25.24 26.90 -6.20
C GLY A 142 -26.53 26.10 -6.32
N GLY A 143 -27.63 26.83 -6.58
CA GLY A 143 -28.98 26.30 -6.64
C GLY A 143 -29.68 26.31 -5.30
N GLU A 144 -30.96 25.92 -5.29
CA GLU A 144 -31.82 25.87 -4.11
C GLU A 144 -32.20 24.43 -3.77
N GLY A 145 -32.26 24.12 -2.48
CA GLY A 145 -32.61 22.79 -1.98
C GLY A 145 -31.57 21.72 -2.35
N LYS A 146 -32.01 20.56 -2.82
CA LYS A 146 -31.15 19.47 -3.31
C LYS A 146 -30.83 19.64 -4.79
N SER A 147 -29.93 20.56 -5.10
CA SER A 147 -29.49 20.77 -6.48
C SER A 147 -28.65 19.58 -7.00
N PRO A 148 -28.80 19.19 -8.27
CA PRO A 148 -27.94 18.23 -8.91
C PRO A 148 -26.55 18.84 -9.17
N ILE A 149 -25.61 18.02 -9.63
CA ILE A 149 -24.25 18.46 -10.02
C ILE A 149 -24.30 19.48 -11.15
N GLY A 150 -25.34 19.47 -11.99
CA GLY A 150 -25.53 20.41 -13.10
C GLY A 150 -24.54 20.24 -14.26
N ARG A 151 -23.87 19.08 -14.35
CA ARG A 151 -22.88 18.76 -15.37
C ARG A 151 -23.04 17.31 -15.84
N PRO A 152 -22.62 16.95 -17.07
CA PRO A 152 -22.70 15.57 -17.56
C PRO A 152 -21.90 14.57 -16.72
N ALA A 153 -20.83 15.00 -16.04
CA ALA A 153 -20.02 14.19 -15.14
C ALA A 153 -19.49 15.03 -13.98
N PRO A 154 -19.18 14.40 -12.82
CA PRO A 154 -18.57 15.09 -11.70
C PRO A 154 -17.22 15.71 -12.09
N VAL A 155 -16.93 16.88 -11.55
CA VAL A 155 -15.64 17.56 -11.74
C VAL A 155 -15.00 17.91 -10.41
N THR A 156 -13.69 18.14 -10.45
CA THR A 156 -12.91 18.63 -9.31
C THR A 156 -13.18 20.13 -9.07
N PRO A 157 -12.73 20.72 -7.94
CA PRO A 157 -12.82 22.16 -7.71
C PRO A 157 -12.21 23.00 -8.83
N TRP A 158 -11.27 22.46 -9.56
CA TRP A 158 -10.60 23.12 -10.72
C TRP A 158 -11.25 22.78 -12.07
N GLY A 159 -12.40 22.15 -12.08
CA GLY A 159 -13.15 21.85 -13.31
C GLY A 159 -12.68 20.64 -14.11
N LYS A 160 -11.69 19.90 -13.65
CA LYS A 160 -11.23 18.66 -14.30
C LYS A 160 -12.17 17.49 -13.97
N PRO A 161 -12.36 16.50 -14.88
CA PRO A 161 -13.13 15.30 -14.57
C PRO A 161 -12.65 14.65 -13.26
N ALA A 162 -13.57 14.35 -12.33
CA ALA A 162 -13.25 13.79 -11.02
C ALA A 162 -13.15 12.26 -11.04
N LEU A 163 -13.87 11.58 -11.93
CA LEU A 163 -13.95 10.13 -12.03
C LEU A 163 -13.57 9.67 -13.43
N GLY A 164 -12.93 8.50 -13.52
CA GLY A 164 -12.60 7.84 -14.77
C GLY A 164 -11.42 8.43 -15.56
N LEU A 165 -10.83 9.54 -15.12
CA LEU A 165 -9.66 10.12 -15.76
C LEU A 165 -8.40 9.35 -15.39
N ARG A 166 -7.75 8.77 -16.40
CA ARG A 166 -6.45 8.12 -16.21
C ARG A 166 -5.35 9.17 -16.03
N THR A 167 -4.83 9.31 -14.81
CA THR A 167 -3.77 10.29 -14.49
C THR A 167 -2.36 9.69 -14.54
N ARG A 168 -2.23 8.36 -14.49
CA ARG A 168 -0.94 7.67 -14.55
C ARG A 168 -0.33 7.78 -15.95
N LYS A 169 0.92 8.25 -16.01
CA LYS A 169 1.65 8.35 -17.29
C LYS A 169 2.01 6.96 -17.81
N SER A 170 1.77 6.72 -19.11
CA SER A 170 2.06 5.42 -19.76
C SER A 170 3.55 5.10 -19.90
N LYS A 171 4.43 6.09 -19.69
CA LYS A 171 5.90 5.94 -19.85
C LYS A 171 6.61 5.20 -18.71
N ASN A 172 5.92 4.77 -17.66
CA ASN A 172 6.55 4.00 -16.58
C ASN A 172 6.89 2.58 -17.06
N ARG A 173 8.16 2.34 -17.36
CA ARG A 173 8.68 1.06 -17.87
C ARG A 173 8.57 -0.12 -16.89
N THR A 174 8.30 0.17 -15.61
CA THR A 174 8.10 -0.86 -14.56
C THR A 174 6.71 -1.47 -14.55
N ASN A 175 5.82 -0.99 -15.44
CA ASN A 175 4.48 -1.53 -15.58
C ASN A 175 4.46 -2.49 -16.76
N LYS A 176 3.98 -3.68 -16.53
CA LYS A 176 3.58 -4.64 -17.56
C LYS A 176 2.10 -4.93 -17.44
#